data_270004febfd6ea6fffc221237aa1529a
#
_entry.id   270004febfd6ea6fffc221237aa1529a
#
_cell.length_a   1.000
_cell.length_b   1.000
_cell.length_c   1.000
_cell.angle_alpha   90.00
_cell.angle_beta   90.00
_cell.angle_gamma   90.00
#
_symmetry.space_group_name_H-M   'P 1'
#
loop_
_entity.id
_entity.type
_entity.pdbx_description
1 polymer ?
#
loop_
_entity_poly.entity_id
_entity_poly.type
_entity_poly.pdbx_seq_one_letter_code
_entity_poly.pdbx_strand_id
1 'polypeptide(L)'
;MKNILSYSLLICLFYLLLWPVPINPVAWDSPNPPSMTGVYAKNDYLKNIEIFWENDGHYGPEDIAIYDGNLYAGYHDGLIMSSLGEFYNTNGRPLGMVFDADNNLIVADAIQGLISIDPTGVATTLAMKSDSDNIPLGFTDDLDIASDGKIYFSDASDQFGYGEDRIEVMEHTPNGRLLVYDPETKLTTTLLDDLYFANGVAVSPDDSFVLFNETFMYRIQKYWLKGEKAGTSEIIIENLPGFPDNISSNGKGIYWVALFTVRNDFIDQTADKPFIRKLALRLPEFLQPQPEPYAFALGIDKNGNVLHNLQYGANDAYSPITSVKQYGDELYFGSLTHKGWGKIKAPE
;
A
#
# COMPACT_ATOMS: atom_id res chain seq x y z
N MET A 1 -45.25 12.78 -22.65
CA MET A 1 -44.51 12.29 -21.48
C MET A 1 -44.00 10.84 -21.64
N LYS A 2 -44.84 9.82 -22.01
CA LYS A 2 -44.36 8.42 -22.13
C LYS A 2 -43.20 8.25 -23.12
N ASN A 3 -43.21 8.91 -24.27
CA ASN A 3 -42.15 8.81 -25.26
C ASN A 3 -40.84 9.45 -24.83
N ILE A 4 -40.88 10.57 -24.07
CA ILE A 4 -39.67 11.23 -23.52
C ILE A 4 -39.00 10.30 -22.49
N LEU A 5 -39.79 9.68 -21.61
CA LEU A 5 -39.28 8.75 -20.61
C LEU A 5 -38.61 7.52 -21.27
N SER A 6 -39.22 7.00 -22.37
CA SER A 6 -38.65 5.88 -23.12
C SER A 6 -37.33 6.25 -23.80
N TYR A 7 -37.22 7.45 -24.40
CA TYR A 7 -35.96 7.92 -25.01
C TYR A 7 -34.87 8.15 -23.97
N SER A 8 -35.21 8.75 -22.83
CA SER A 8 -34.25 8.93 -21.73
C SER A 8 -33.71 7.59 -21.20
N LEU A 9 -34.59 6.60 -21.03
CA LEU A 9 -34.18 5.26 -20.61
C LEU A 9 -33.27 4.59 -21.64
N LEU A 10 -33.55 4.74 -22.93
CA LEU A 10 -32.72 4.19 -24.02
C LEU A 10 -31.33 4.87 -24.03
N ILE A 11 -31.27 6.17 -23.84
CA ILE A 11 -29.98 6.93 -23.74
C ILE A 11 -29.15 6.47 -22.54
N CYS A 12 -29.79 6.34 -21.38
CA CYS A 12 -29.12 5.81 -20.19
C CYS A 12 -28.60 4.39 -20.40
N LEU A 13 -29.39 3.53 -21.01
CA LEU A 13 -29.01 2.16 -21.31
C LEU A 13 -27.85 2.11 -22.32
N PHE A 14 -27.91 2.94 -23.37
CA PHE A 14 -26.82 3.06 -24.35
C PHE A 14 -25.52 3.53 -23.68
N TYR A 15 -25.61 4.56 -22.80
CA TYR A 15 -24.46 5.03 -22.03
C TYR A 15 -23.87 3.90 -21.16
N LEU A 16 -24.69 3.24 -20.35
CA LEU A 16 -24.24 2.19 -19.45
C LEU A 16 -23.64 0.98 -20.18
N LEU A 17 -24.12 0.64 -21.37
CA LEU A 17 -23.65 -0.54 -22.09
C LEU A 17 -22.47 -0.26 -23.02
N LEU A 18 -22.39 0.94 -23.61
CA LEU A 18 -21.50 1.19 -24.76
C LEU A 18 -20.52 2.36 -24.55
N TRP A 19 -20.70 3.21 -23.52
CA TRP A 19 -19.76 4.31 -23.29
C TRP A 19 -18.36 3.76 -23.01
N PRO A 20 -17.31 4.26 -23.71
CA PRO A 20 -15.95 3.76 -23.49
C PRO A 20 -15.48 4.04 -22.05
N VAL A 21 -14.76 3.09 -21.48
CA VAL A 21 -14.02 3.21 -20.20
C VAL A 21 -12.54 2.96 -20.45
N PRO A 22 -11.62 3.57 -19.67
CA PRO A 22 -10.19 3.53 -19.95
C PRO A 22 -9.51 2.21 -19.53
N ILE A 23 -10.28 1.11 -19.38
CA ILE A 23 -9.77 -0.17 -18.91
C ILE A 23 -10.22 -1.36 -19.77
N ASN A 24 -9.43 -2.42 -19.72
CA ASN A 24 -9.73 -3.73 -20.29
C ASN A 24 -9.67 -4.82 -19.22
N PRO A 25 -10.68 -4.94 -18.35
CA PRO A 25 -10.64 -5.85 -17.22
C PRO A 25 -10.40 -7.30 -17.62
N VAL A 26 -9.51 -7.95 -16.88
CA VAL A 26 -9.19 -9.38 -17.06
C VAL A 26 -9.97 -10.21 -16.04
N ALA A 27 -10.54 -11.32 -16.48
CA ALA A 27 -11.17 -12.27 -15.58
C ALA A 27 -10.12 -13.01 -14.73
N TRP A 28 -10.40 -13.19 -13.46
CA TRP A 28 -9.55 -13.94 -12.55
C TRP A 28 -10.39 -14.72 -11.53
N ASP A 29 -9.78 -15.70 -10.90
CA ASP A 29 -10.43 -16.54 -9.89
C ASP A 29 -10.16 -15.96 -8.50
N SER A 30 -11.09 -15.15 -7.98
CA SER A 30 -10.99 -14.67 -6.60
C SER A 30 -11.26 -15.81 -5.63
N PRO A 31 -10.33 -16.11 -4.71
CA PRO A 31 -10.61 -17.11 -3.69
C PRO A 31 -11.73 -16.63 -2.75
N ASN A 32 -12.55 -17.54 -2.25
CA ASN A 32 -13.57 -17.18 -1.26
C ASN A 32 -12.90 -16.51 -0.04
N PRO A 33 -13.41 -15.36 0.42
CA PRO A 33 -12.85 -14.70 1.61
C PRO A 33 -12.78 -15.65 2.81
N PRO A 34 -11.70 -15.60 3.60
CA PRO A 34 -11.63 -16.41 4.81
C PRO A 34 -12.68 -15.93 5.81
N SER A 35 -13.18 -16.86 6.63
CA SER A 35 -14.11 -16.48 7.69
C SER A 35 -13.41 -15.60 8.73
N MET A 36 -14.13 -14.56 9.20
CA MET A 36 -13.64 -13.67 10.28
C MET A 36 -13.78 -14.37 11.65
N THR A 37 -13.13 -15.55 11.78
CA THR A 37 -13.08 -16.41 12.96
C THR A 37 -11.67 -16.96 13.15
N GLY A 38 -11.40 -17.64 14.27
CA GLY A 38 -10.05 -18.19 14.54
C GLY A 38 -9.00 -17.07 14.60
N VAL A 39 -7.95 -17.18 13.79
CA VAL A 39 -6.85 -16.19 13.76
C VAL A 39 -7.30 -14.81 13.25
N TYR A 40 -8.40 -14.74 12.51
CA TYR A 40 -9.00 -13.50 12.01
C TYR A 40 -10.27 -13.11 12.81
N ALA A 41 -10.51 -13.68 13.99
CA ALA A 41 -11.70 -13.36 14.78
C ALA A 41 -11.80 -11.85 15.04
N LYS A 42 -13.00 -11.29 14.80
CA LYS A 42 -13.28 -9.87 15.03
C LYS A 42 -13.01 -9.47 16.47
N ASN A 43 -12.43 -8.29 16.64
CA ASN A 43 -12.17 -7.70 17.94
C ASN A 43 -12.24 -6.16 17.87
N ASP A 44 -12.07 -5.51 19.02
CA ASP A 44 -12.12 -4.06 19.15
C ASP A 44 -10.77 -3.47 19.60
N TYR A 45 -9.66 -4.14 19.27
CA TYR A 45 -8.33 -3.71 19.75
C TYR A 45 -8.00 -2.29 19.30
N LEU A 46 -8.28 -1.96 18.04
CA LEU A 46 -7.97 -0.66 17.43
C LEU A 46 -9.01 0.44 17.73
N LYS A 47 -10.01 0.16 18.59
CA LYS A 47 -11.02 1.15 18.97
C LYS A 47 -10.43 2.39 19.65
N ASN A 48 -9.35 2.22 20.39
CA ASN A 48 -8.77 3.27 21.23
C ASN A 48 -7.46 3.83 20.63
N ILE A 49 -7.33 3.83 19.30
CA ILE A 49 -6.22 4.54 18.64
C ILE A 49 -6.28 6.02 19.05
N GLU A 50 -5.18 6.54 19.56
CA GLU A 50 -4.99 7.97 19.78
C GLU A 50 -4.54 8.62 18.47
N ILE A 51 -5.15 9.76 18.10
CA ILE A 51 -4.89 10.44 16.82
C ILE A 51 -4.14 11.73 17.10
N PHE A 52 -3.10 11.98 16.32
CA PHE A 52 -2.21 13.12 16.44
C PHE A 52 -2.15 13.93 15.15
N TRP A 53 -1.92 15.23 15.25
CA TRP A 53 -1.80 16.20 14.14
C TRP A 53 -3.07 16.39 13.28
N GLU A 54 -4.25 16.18 13.84
CA GLU A 54 -5.52 16.32 13.10
C GLU A 54 -5.86 17.74 12.62
N ASN A 55 -5.21 18.77 13.17
CA ASN A 55 -5.62 20.16 13.01
C ASN A 55 -4.66 21.03 12.19
N ASP A 56 -3.65 20.46 11.56
CA ASP A 56 -2.63 21.18 10.78
C ASP A 56 -3.05 21.49 9.33
N GLY A 57 -4.25 21.07 8.93
CA GLY A 57 -4.83 21.37 7.61
C GLY A 57 -4.45 20.36 6.54
N HIS A 58 -3.60 19.38 6.86
CA HIS A 58 -3.18 18.31 5.97
C HIS A 58 -4.00 17.02 6.20
N TYR A 59 -3.95 16.06 5.29
CA TYR A 59 -4.59 14.75 5.43
C TYR A 59 -3.78 13.67 4.71
N GLY A 60 -4.06 12.43 5.07
CA GLY A 60 -3.43 11.26 4.46
C GLY A 60 -1.97 11.09 4.86
N PRO A 61 -1.61 11.09 6.17
CA PRO A 61 -0.28 10.69 6.62
C PRO A 61 -0.12 9.19 6.39
N GLU A 62 0.30 8.82 5.18
CA GLU A 62 0.26 7.45 4.70
C GLU A 62 1.25 6.57 5.45
N ASP A 63 2.47 7.05 5.66
CA ASP A 63 3.48 6.33 6.42
C ASP A 63 4.17 7.23 7.46
N ILE A 64 4.76 6.55 8.47
CA ILE A 64 5.40 7.17 9.61
C ILE A 64 6.84 6.66 9.69
N ALA A 65 7.82 7.57 9.71
CA ALA A 65 9.19 7.25 10.02
C ALA A 65 9.59 7.90 11.36
N ILE A 66 10.42 7.23 12.16
CA ILE A 66 10.94 7.79 13.41
C ILE A 66 12.46 7.73 13.38
N TYR A 67 13.09 8.87 13.67
CA TYR A 67 14.53 8.98 13.81
C TYR A 67 14.88 9.91 14.96
N ASP A 68 15.79 9.47 15.83
CA ASP A 68 16.24 10.19 17.02
C ASP A 68 15.10 10.78 17.88
N GLY A 69 14.01 10.00 18.04
CA GLY A 69 12.82 10.37 18.78
C GLY A 69 11.91 11.37 18.05
N ASN A 70 12.27 11.85 16.87
CA ASN A 70 11.41 12.68 16.02
C ASN A 70 10.60 11.81 15.05
N LEU A 71 9.32 12.13 14.95
CA LEU A 71 8.40 11.47 14.04
C LEU A 71 8.31 12.28 12.75
N TYR A 72 8.20 11.57 11.61
CA TYR A 72 8.00 12.14 10.28
C TYR A 72 6.79 11.46 9.65
N ALA A 73 5.92 12.25 9.01
CA ALA A 73 4.72 11.76 8.33
C ALA A 73 4.59 12.42 6.95
N GLY A 74 4.34 11.62 5.91
CA GLY A 74 4.17 12.07 4.54
C GLY A 74 2.69 12.27 4.19
N TYR A 75 2.30 13.48 3.77
CA TYR A 75 0.91 13.86 3.53
C TYR A 75 0.53 13.89 2.05
N HIS A 76 -0.77 13.92 1.80
CA HIS A 76 -1.37 13.86 0.46
C HIS A 76 -0.92 14.99 -0.49
N ASP A 77 -0.60 16.16 0.04
CA ASP A 77 -0.18 17.34 -0.71
C ASP A 77 1.35 17.44 -0.96
N GLY A 78 2.07 16.33 -0.71
CA GLY A 78 3.51 16.24 -0.88
C GLY A 78 4.33 16.68 0.32
N LEU A 79 3.68 17.21 1.36
CA LEU A 79 4.38 17.67 2.54
C LEU A 79 4.83 16.51 3.43
N ILE A 80 6.07 16.56 3.88
CA ILE A 80 6.60 15.72 4.96
C ILE A 80 6.72 16.60 6.20
N MET A 81 5.89 16.31 7.20
CA MET A 81 5.94 16.97 8.50
C MET A 81 6.84 16.18 9.45
N SER A 82 7.55 16.89 10.31
CA SER A 82 8.26 16.31 11.45
C SER A 82 7.72 16.85 12.77
N SER A 83 8.10 16.21 13.89
CA SER A 83 7.80 16.74 15.23
C SER A 83 8.36 18.16 15.48
N LEU A 84 9.27 18.63 14.62
CA LEU A 84 9.88 19.95 14.69
C LEU A 84 9.24 20.97 13.72
N GLY A 85 8.28 20.57 12.91
CA GLY A 85 7.61 21.38 11.90
C GLY A 85 7.75 20.79 10.50
N GLU A 86 7.47 21.61 9.47
CA GLU A 86 7.66 21.22 8.07
C GLU A 86 9.10 20.80 7.81
N PHE A 87 9.29 19.60 7.26
CA PHE A 87 10.62 19.07 6.95
C PHE A 87 10.95 19.26 5.46
N TYR A 88 10.07 18.80 4.57
CA TYR A 88 10.25 18.90 3.13
C TYR A 88 8.91 18.80 2.40
N ASN A 89 8.80 19.40 1.21
CA ASN A 89 7.67 19.17 0.31
C ASN A 89 8.19 18.57 -1.01
N THR A 90 7.77 17.33 -1.27
CA THR A 90 8.17 16.60 -2.49
C THR A 90 7.51 17.13 -3.75
N ASN A 91 6.43 17.92 -3.63
CA ASN A 91 5.51 18.28 -4.71
C ASN A 91 4.96 17.03 -5.43
N GLY A 92 4.93 15.90 -4.75
CA GLY A 92 4.45 14.61 -5.20
C GLY A 92 3.48 14.00 -4.20
N ARG A 93 3.65 12.71 -3.95
CA ARG A 93 2.91 11.97 -2.93
C ARG A 93 3.87 11.04 -2.18
N PRO A 94 4.47 11.48 -1.07
CA PRO A 94 5.28 10.62 -0.22
C PRO A 94 4.41 9.53 0.40
N LEU A 95 4.78 8.29 0.17
CA LEU A 95 4.17 7.08 0.69
C LEU A 95 5.14 6.42 1.67
N GLY A 96 5.82 5.31 1.30
CA GLY A 96 6.78 4.67 2.18
C GLY A 96 7.99 5.54 2.54
N MET A 97 8.43 5.49 3.80
CA MET A 97 9.56 6.32 4.28
C MET A 97 10.43 5.55 5.29
N VAL A 98 11.75 5.56 5.07
CA VAL A 98 12.74 4.93 5.98
C VAL A 98 14.00 5.80 6.04
N PHE A 99 14.64 5.89 7.20
CA PHE A 99 15.95 6.54 7.34
C PHE A 99 17.09 5.56 6.98
N ASP A 100 18.04 6.03 6.19
CA ASP A 100 19.29 5.29 5.92
C ASP A 100 20.33 5.45 7.06
N ALA A 101 21.47 4.77 6.90
CA ALA A 101 22.55 4.82 7.90
C ALA A 101 23.25 6.21 8.00
N ASP A 102 23.12 7.05 6.98
CA ASP A 102 23.65 8.40 6.92
C ASP A 102 22.64 9.46 7.38
N ASN A 103 21.48 9.01 7.91
CA ASN A 103 20.36 9.82 8.39
C ASN A 103 19.61 10.59 7.29
N ASN A 104 19.72 10.16 6.03
CA ASN A 104 18.85 10.67 5.00
C ASN A 104 17.49 9.99 5.08
N LEU A 105 16.41 10.73 4.87
CA LEU A 105 15.09 10.17 4.72
C LEU A 105 14.92 9.68 3.28
N ILE A 106 14.83 8.39 3.11
CA ILE A 106 14.53 7.77 1.82
C ILE A 106 13.01 7.67 1.70
N VAL A 107 12.48 8.12 0.59
CA VAL A 107 11.04 8.22 0.34
C VAL A 107 10.70 7.54 -0.97
N ALA A 108 9.74 6.63 -0.93
CA ALA A 108 8.99 6.18 -2.09
C ALA A 108 7.88 7.20 -2.34
N ASP A 109 7.99 7.95 -3.43
CA ASP A 109 6.98 8.96 -3.79
C ASP A 109 6.28 8.52 -5.07
N ALA A 110 4.97 8.39 -5.02
CA ALA A 110 4.17 7.87 -6.13
C ALA A 110 4.27 8.70 -7.43
N ILE A 111 4.79 9.93 -7.35
CA ILE A 111 4.93 10.86 -8.48
C ILE A 111 6.40 11.16 -8.78
N GLN A 112 7.23 11.29 -7.74
CA GLN A 112 8.64 11.67 -7.86
C GLN A 112 9.59 10.48 -7.91
N GLY A 113 9.07 9.24 -7.78
CA GLY A 113 9.88 8.01 -7.74
C GLY A 113 10.62 7.84 -6.41
N LEU A 114 11.80 7.26 -6.44
CA LEU A 114 12.62 7.06 -5.25
C LEU A 114 13.52 8.29 -5.01
N ILE A 115 13.37 8.93 -3.85
CA ILE A 115 14.13 10.13 -3.50
C ILE A 115 14.83 9.96 -2.15
N SER A 116 15.95 10.67 -1.97
CA SER A 116 16.69 10.78 -0.71
C SER A 116 16.70 12.24 -0.27
N ILE A 117 16.34 12.52 0.97
CA ILE A 117 16.32 13.87 1.55
C ILE A 117 17.31 13.89 2.71
N ASP A 118 18.36 14.71 2.60
CA ASP A 118 19.36 14.81 3.66
C ASP A 118 18.84 15.56 4.90
N PRO A 119 19.57 15.50 6.05
CA PRO A 119 19.13 16.17 7.28
C PRO A 119 19.03 17.71 7.15
N THR A 120 19.56 18.30 6.10
CA THR A 120 19.45 19.74 5.83
C THR A 120 18.28 20.11 4.92
N GLY A 121 17.49 19.09 4.47
CA GLY A 121 16.33 19.28 3.59
C GLY A 121 16.71 19.37 2.10
N VAL A 122 17.88 18.89 1.69
CA VAL A 122 18.25 18.81 0.27
C VAL A 122 17.85 17.45 -0.28
N ALA A 123 17.00 17.45 -1.30
CA ALA A 123 16.54 16.22 -1.93
C ALA A 123 17.39 15.85 -3.16
N THR A 124 17.58 14.56 -3.34
CA THR A 124 18.23 13.95 -4.51
C THR A 124 17.32 12.83 -5.04
N THR A 125 17.00 12.85 -6.33
CA THR A 125 16.30 11.73 -6.98
C THR A 125 17.27 10.57 -7.16
N LEU A 126 16.91 9.41 -6.60
CA LEU A 126 17.67 8.17 -6.73
C LEU A 126 17.26 7.39 -7.97
N ALA A 127 15.95 7.24 -8.21
CA ALA A 127 15.42 6.52 -9.36
C ALA A 127 14.07 7.11 -9.84
N MET A 128 13.88 7.15 -11.16
CA MET A 128 12.63 7.44 -11.86
C MET A 128 12.26 6.34 -12.85
N LYS A 129 13.09 5.30 -12.96
CA LYS A 129 12.90 4.15 -13.82
C LYS A 129 13.78 2.99 -13.35
N SER A 130 13.47 1.81 -13.81
CA SER A 130 14.40 0.68 -13.75
C SER A 130 15.45 0.80 -14.86
N ASP A 131 16.71 0.60 -14.50
CA ASP A 131 17.82 0.62 -15.50
C ASP A 131 17.96 -0.72 -16.21
N SER A 132 17.49 -1.81 -15.64
CA SER A 132 17.58 -3.14 -16.22
C SER A 132 16.67 -3.35 -17.44
N ASP A 133 15.50 -2.71 -17.46
CA ASP A 133 14.48 -2.85 -18.50
C ASP A 133 14.12 -1.51 -19.16
N ASN A 134 14.59 -0.39 -18.59
CA ASN A 134 14.32 0.98 -18.98
C ASN A 134 12.84 1.40 -18.91
N ILE A 135 12.04 0.72 -18.01
CA ILE A 135 10.64 1.06 -17.78
C ILE A 135 10.56 2.15 -16.69
N PRO A 136 9.85 3.27 -16.92
CA PRO A 136 9.62 4.29 -15.90
C PRO A 136 8.91 3.74 -14.67
N LEU A 137 9.17 4.34 -13.50
CA LEU A 137 8.35 4.12 -12.30
C LEU A 137 7.03 4.86 -12.49
N GLY A 138 5.92 4.17 -12.28
CA GLY A 138 4.59 4.75 -12.45
C GLY A 138 3.90 5.07 -11.13
N PHE A 139 4.13 4.25 -10.10
CA PHE A 139 3.54 4.40 -8.77
C PHE A 139 4.47 3.79 -7.71
N THR A 140 5.56 4.49 -7.38
CA THR A 140 6.49 4.04 -6.33
C THR A 140 5.80 4.12 -4.97
N ASP A 141 5.71 2.99 -4.24
CA ASP A 141 4.79 2.84 -3.10
C ASP A 141 5.52 2.69 -1.76
N ASP A 142 6.19 1.58 -1.51
CA ASP A 142 6.85 1.32 -0.22
C ASP A 142 8.31 0.90 -0.41
N LEU A 143 9.11 0.99 0.65
CA LEU A 143 10.52 0.66 0.63
C LEU A 143 11.05 0.17 1.98
N ASP A 144 12.14 -0.62 1.93
CA ASP A 144 12.97 -0.89 3.10
C ASP A 144 14.45 -1.03 2.68
N ILE A 145 15.36 -0.89 3.64
CA ILE A 145 16.80 -0.79 3.39
C ILE A 145 17.53 -1.97 4.04
N ALA A 146 18.31 -2.70 3.25
CA ALA A 146 19.17 -3.77 3.75
C ALA A 146 20.45 -3.22 4.42
N SER A 147 21.13 -4.06 5.20
CA SER A 147 22.33 -3.66 5.93
C SER A 147 23.52 -3.23 5.04
N ASP A 148 23.50 -3.61 3.76
CA ASP A 148 24.47 -3.18 2.75
C ASP A 148 24.10 -1.85 2.07
N GLY A 149 23.02 -1.22 2.49
CA GLY A 149 22.52 0.05 1.97
C GLY A 149 21.66 -0.08 0.72
N LYS A 150 21.45 -1.28 0.18
CA LYS A 150 20.52 -1.48 -0.94
C LYS A 150 19.08 -1.20 -0.51
N ILE A 151 18.38 -0.46 -1.35
CA ILE A 151 16.99 -0.07 -1.13
C ILE A 151 16.10 -0.99 -1.98
N TYR A 152 15.30 -1.82 -1.31
CA TYR A 152 14.27 -2.62 -1.95
C TYR A 152 12.97 -1.84 -1.90
N PHE A 153 12.28 -1.73 -3.03
CA PHE A 153 11.06 -0.93 -3.10
C PHE A 153 10.08 -1.51 -4.13
N SER A 154 8.83 -1.14 -3.97
CA SER A 154 7.75 -1.48 -4.87
C SER A 154 7.45 -0.34 -5.83
N ASP A 155 7.02 -0.71 -7.03
CA ASP A 155 6.31 0.13 -7.97
C ASP A 155 4.95 -0.56 -8.18
N ALA A 156 3.91 0.03 -7.61
CA ALA A 156 2.60 -0.62 -7.56
C ALA A 156 2.01 -0.85 -8.95
N SER A 157 2.29 0.08 -9.87
CA SER A 157 1.87 -0.01 -11.26
C SER A 157 2.80 0.78 -12.19
N ASP A 158 3.16 0.20 -13.33
CA ASP A 158 3.83 0.89 -14.42
C ASP A 158 2.86 1.45 -15.48
N GLN A 159 1.57 1.14 -15.33
CA GLN A 159 0.50 1.55 -16.24
C GLN A 159 -0.38 2.65 -15.65
N PHE A 160 -0.74 2.56 -14.38
CA PHE A 160 -1.64 3.48 -13.68
C PHE A 160 -0.87 4.34 -12.70
N GLY A 161 -1.10 5.65 -12.75
CA GLY A 161 -0.47 6.58 -11.82
C GLY A 161 -1.27 6.78 -10.53
N TYR A 162 -0.71 7.58 -9.63
CA TYR A 162 -1.36 7.93 -8.37
C TYR A 162 -2.77 8.49 -8.59
N GLY A 163 -3.73 7.96 -7.82
CA GLY A 163 -5.16 8.31 -7.92
C GLY A 163 -5.94 7.46 -8.93
N GLU A 164 -5.30 6.52 -9.63
CA GLU A 164 -5.94 5.59 -10.56
C GLU A 164 -6.08 4.16 -9.98
N ASP A 165 -5.72 3.95 -8.71
CA ASP A 165 -5.81 2.68 -7.97
C ASP A 165 -7.20 2.03 -8.06
N ARG A 166 -8.28 2.85 -7.99
CA ARG A 166 -9.65 2.37 -8.17
C ARG A 166 -9.89 1.82 -9.59
N ILE A 167 -9.28 2.42 -10.59
CA ILE A 167 -9.39 1.97 -11.99
C ILE A 167 -8.61 0.69 -12.16
N GLU A 168 -7.43 0.61 -11.57
CA GLU A 168 -6.55 -0.55 -11.66
C GLU A 168 -7.12 -1.78 -10.97
N VAL A 169 -7.69 -1.66 -9.77
CA VAL A 169 -8.38 -2.80 -9.12
C VAL A 169 -9.54 -3.34 -9.96
N MET A 170 -10.20 -2.47 -10.73
CA MET A 170 -11.26 -2.87 -11.67
C MET A 170 -10.71 -3.52 -12.94
N GLU A 171 -9.53 -3.14 -13.41
CA GLU A 171 -8.87 -3.78 -14.55
C GLU A 171 -8.28 -5.14 -14.14
N HIS A 172 -7.56 -5.18 -13.04
CA HIS A 172 -6.92 -6.36 -12.46
C HIS A 172 -5.92 -6.99 -13.43
N THR A 173 -4.91 -6.20 -13.81
CA THR A 173 -3.76 -6.62 -14.63
C THR A 173 -2.47 -6.56 -13.79
N PRO A 174 -1.46 -7.40 -14.10
CA PRO A 174 -0.23 -7.46 -13.30
C PRO A 174 0.77 -6.39 -13.79
N ASN A 175 0.62 -5.17 -13.30
CA ASN A 175 1.45 -4.02 -13.69
C ASN A 175 2.49 -3.64 -12.61
N GLY A 176 2.52 -4.34 -11.48
CA GLY A 176 3.40 -4.04 -10.35
C GLY A 176 4.76 -4.71 -10.46
N ARG A 177 5.74 -4.14 -9.75
CA ARG A 177 7.13 -4.63 -9.74
C ARG A 177 7.74 -4.54 -8.33
N LEU A 178 8.68 -5.47 -8.04
CA LEU A 178 9.63 -5.34 -6.94
C LEU A 178 10.99 -4.98 -7.53
N LEU A 179 11.60 -3.92 -7.01
CA LEU A 179 12.87 -3.38 -7.51
C LEU A 179 13.91 -3.27 -6.40
N VAL A 180 15.17 -3.12 -6.81
CA VAL A 180 16.27 -2.76 -5.92
C VAL A 180 17.10 -1.61 -6.53
N TYR A 181 17.36 -0.59 -5.72
CA TYR A 181 18.36 0.44 -6.01
C TYR A 181 19.65 0.10 -5.26
N ASP A 182 20.76 0.09 -5.97
CA ASP A 182 22.10 -0.13 -5.42
C ASP A 182 22.83 1.20 -5.30
N PRO A 183 23.15 1.68 -4.08
CA PRO A 183 23.79 2.98 -3.88
C PRO A 183 25.25 3.03 -4.37
N GLU A 184 25.92 1.87 -4.49
CA GLU A 184 27.30 1.83 -5.02
C GLU A 184 27.36 2.07 -6.53
N THR A 185 26.46 1.42 -7.27
CA THR A 185 26.38 1.53 -8.73
C THR A 185 25.47 2.64 -9.19
N LYS A 186 24.55 3.08 -8.33
CA LYS A 186 23.45 4.02 -8.60
C LYS A 186 22.50 3.52 -9.70
N LEU A 187 22.33 2.21 -9.79
CA LEU A 187 21.44 1.57 -10.74
C LEU A 187 20.25 0.94 -10.03
N THR A 188 19.13 0.99 -10.71
CA THR A 188 17.88 0.34 -10.30
C THR A 188 17.62 -0.89 -11.15
N THR A 189 17.35 -2.02 -10.51
CA THR A 189 17.09 -3.30 -11.17
C THR A 189 15.72 -3.82 -10.78
N THR A 190 14.93 -4.24 -11.76
CA THR A 190 13.69 -4.99 -11.54
C THR A 190 14.03 -6.41 -11.12
N LEU A 191 13.55 -6.83 -9.95
CA LEU A 191 13.73 -8.17 -9.40
C LEU A 191 12.59 -9.11 -9.77
N LEU A 192 11.37 -8.60 -9.72
CA LEU A 192 10.12 -9.28 -10.12
C LEU A 192 9.24 -8.29 -10.85
N ASP A 193 8.57 -8.75 -11.86
CA ASP A 193 7.51 -8.08 -12.63
C ASP A 193 6.21 -8.87 -12.54
N ASP A 194 5.19 -8.47 -13.29
CA ASP A 194 3.88 -9.15 -13.35
C ASP A 194 3.22 -9.30 -11.96
N LEU A 195 3.39 -8.32 -11.06
CA LEU A 195 2.76 -8.30 -9.73
C LEU A 195 1.44 -7.52 -9.78
N TYR A 196 0.49 -7.92 -8.95
CA TYR A 196 -0.83 -7.29 -8.88
C TYR A 196 -0.89 -6.23 -7.78
N PHE A 197 -0.52 -5.00 -8.12
CA PHE A 197 -0.37 -3.87 -7.20
C PHE A 197 0.65 -4.20 -6.09
N ALA A 198 1.93 -4.21 -6.48
CA ALA A 198 3.03 -4.41 -5.54
C ALA A 198 3.09 -3.25 -4.55
N ASN A 199 2.86 -3.53 -3.27
CA ASN A 199 2.74 -2.54 -2.21
C ASN A 199 3.84 -2.76 -1.15
N GLY A 200 3.51 -2.93 0.10
CA GLY A 200 4.41 -3.02 1.23
C GLY A 200 5.68 -3.86 1.02
N VAL A 201 6.81 -3.36 1.48
CA VAL A 201 8.14 -3.98 1.37
C VAL A 201 8.83 -4.02 2.73
N ALA A 202 9.33 -5.17 3.17
CA ALA A 202 10.11 -5.31 4.40
C ALA A 202 11.29 -6.25 4.24
N VAL A 203 12.48 -5.75 4.48
CA VAL A 203 13.73 -6.55 4.50
C VAL A 203 13.83 -7.32 5.82
N SER A 204 14.26 -8.58 5.75
CA SER A 204 14.52 -9.35 6.97
C SER A 204 15.73 -8.80 7.73
N PRO A 205 15.75 -8.86 9.08
CA PRO A 205 16.85 -8.32 9.89
C PRO A 205 18.23 -8.93 9.62
N ASP A 206 18.28 -10.09 8.96
CA ASP A 206 19.51 -10.78 8.55
C ASP A 206 19.81 -10.66 7.05
N ASP A 207 19.06 -9.82 6.33
CA ASP A 207 19.08 -9.65 4.88
C ASP A 207 18.96 -10.96 4.10
N SER A 208 18.24 -11.94 4.63
CA SER A 208 18.09 -13.22 3.93
C SER A 208 16.95 -13.21 2.92
N PHE A 209 15.97 -12.32 3.09
CA PHE A 209 14.82 -12.18 2.20
C PHE A 209 14.17 -10.78 2.33
N VAL A 210 13.30 -10.48 1.37
CA VAL A 210 12.35 -9.37 1.40
C VAL A 210 10.93 -9.95 1.42
N LEU A 211 10.06 -9.48 2.32
CA LEU A 211 8.62 -9.67 2.23
C LEU A 211 8.02 -8.55 1.41
N PHE A 212 7.04 -8.85 0.58
CA PHE A 212 6.30 -7.85 -0.17
C PHE A 212 4.84 -8.26 -0.36
N ASN A 213 3.97 -7.26 -0.45
CA ASN A 213 2.53 -7.44 -0.58
C ASN A 213 2.09 -7.32 -2.04
N GLU A 214 1.09 -8.13 -2.43
CA GLU A 214 0.30 -7.91 -3.64
C GLU A 214 -1.14 -7.62 -3.20
N THR A 215 -1.50 -6.35 -3.20
CA THR A 215 -2.76 -5.84 -2.67
C THR A 215 -3.97 -6.49 -3.33
N PHE A 216 -3.97 -6.57 -4.67
CA PHE A 216 -5.12 -7.08 -5.43
C PHE A 216 -5.18 -8.60 -5.53
N MET A 217 -4.15 -9.30 -5.05
CA MET A 217 -4.16 -10.77 -4.92
C MET A 217 -4.35 -11.23 -3.48
N TYR A 218 -4.50 -10.29 -2.52
CA TYR A 218 -4.71 -10.62 -1.11
C TYR A 218 -3.65 -11.56 -0.55
N ARG A 219 -2.37 -11.33 -0.93
CA ARG A 219 -1.27 -12.24 -0.57
C ARG A 219 0.01 -11.50 -0.18
N ILE A 220 0.87 -12.23 0.52
CA ILE A 220 2.23 -11.79 0.86
C ILE A 220 3.20 -12.79 0.28
N GLN A 221 4.21 -12.28 -0.39
CA GLN A 221 5.30 -13.07 -0.95
C GLN A 221 6.62 -12.79 -0.23
N LYS A 222 7.55 -13.72 -0.39
CA LYS A 222 8.91 -13.63 0.08
C LYS A 222 9.85 -13.79 -1.12
N TYR A 223 10.71 -12.79 -1.33
CA TYR A 223 11.81 -12.86 -2.29
C TYR A 223 13.11 -13.16 -1.56
N TRP A 224 13.79 -14.24 -1.94
CA TRP A 224 15.01 -14.67 -1.29
C TRP A 224 16.23 -13.91 -1.81
N LEU A 225 17.00 -13.31 -0.89
CA LEU A 225 18.23 -12.58 -1.19
C LEU A 225 19.48 -13.45 -1.04
N LYS A 226 19.45 -14.46 -0.16
CA LYS A 226 20.60 -15.31 0.18
C LYS A 226 20.22 -16.78 0.16
N GLY A 227 21.26 -17.65 0.11
CA GLY A 227 21.10 -19.10 0.17
C GLY A 227 20.75 -19.74 -1.18
N GLU A 228 20.32 -20.99 -1.15
CA GLU A 228 20.02 -21.78 -2.35
C GLU A 228 18.83 -21.27 -3.16
N LYS A 229 17.93 -20.53 -2.52
CA LYS A 229 16.74 -19.94 -3.14
C LYS A 229 16.97 -18.50 -3.62
N ALA A 230 18.18 -17.93 -3.48
CA ALA A 230 18.45 -16.55 -3.87
C ALA A 230 17.97 -16.27 -5.30
N GLY A 231 17.26 -15.14 -5.47
CA GLY A 231 16.67 -14.75 -6.76
C GLY A 231 15.32 -15.40 -7.08
N THR A 232 14.72 -16.14 -6.15
CA THR A 232 13.38 -16.74 -6.32
C THR A 232 12.39 -16.18 -5.31
N SER A 233 11.09 -16.24 -5.64
CA SER A 233 10.01 -15.87 -4.72
C SER A 233 9.12 -17.07 -4.36
N GLU A 234 8.45 -16.95 -3.21
CA GLU A 234 7.42 -17.89 -2.77
C GLU A 234 6.32 -17.16 -2.01
N ILE A 235 5.09 -17.61 -2.16
CA ILE A 235 3.95 -17.09 -1.40
C ILE A 235 4.01 -17.63 0.02
N ILE A 236 3.92 -16.76 1.03
CA ILE A 236 3.89 -17.16 2.45
C ILE A 236 2.51 -17.02 3.08
N ILE A 237 1.66 -16.15 2.55
CA ILE A 237 0.24 -16.04 2.92
C ILE A 237 -0.57 -15.84 1.65
N GLU A 238 -1.63 -16.60 1.49
CA GLU A 238 -2.66 -16.43 0.47
C GLU A 238 -3.99 -16.07 1.13
N ASN A 239 -4.86 -15.46 0.34
CA ASN A 239 -6.24 -15.22 0.71
C ASN A 239 -6.41 -14.50 2.05
N LEU A 240 -5.73 -13.36 2.20
CA LEU A 240 -5.92 -12.48 3.35
C LEU A 240 -7.38 -11.97 3.43
N PRO A 241 -7.87 -11.64 4.65
CA PRO A 241 -9.24 -11.15 4.85
C PRO A 241 -9.45 -9.69 4.40
N GLY A 242 -8.46 -9.04 3.86
CA GLY A 242 -8.47 -7.66 3.39
C GLY A 242 -7.39 -7.40 2.36
N PHE A 243 -7.26 -6.15 1.93
CA PHE A 243 -6.28 -5.70 0.97
C PHE A 243 -4.97 -5.35 1.71
N PRO A 244 -3.89 -6.16 1.60
CA PRO A 244 -2.62 -5.84 2.24
C PRO A 244 -2.03 -4.57 1.61
N ASP A 245 -1.62 -3.67 2.48
CA ASP A 245 -1.00 -2.38 2.17
C ASP A 245 0.47 -2.41 2.61
N ASN A 246 1.02 -1.45 3.33
CA ASN A 246 2.41 -1.49 3.75
C ASN A 246 2.70 -2.62 4.73
N ILE A 247 3.96 -3.09 4.74
CA ILE A 247 4.48 -4.07 5.70
C ILE A 247 5.77 -3.53 6.31
N SER A 248 5.97 -3.73 7.60
CA SER A 248 7.18 -3.30 8.30
C SER A 248 7.72 -4.37 9.25
N SER A 249 9.04 -4.45 9.40
CA SER A 249 9.69 -5.33 10.38
C SER A 249 9.91 -4.60 11.71
N ASN A 250 9.59 -5.25 12.85
CA ASN A 250 9.98 -4.72 14.17
C ASN A 250 11.42 -5.09 14.58
N GLY A 251 12.18 -5.76 13.70
CA GLY A 251 13.53 -6.24 13.97
C GLY A 251 13.62 -7.41 14.98
N LYS A 252 12.48 -7.89 15.51
CA LYS A 252 12.40 -8.93 16.56
C LYS A 252 11.59 -10.15 16.14
N GLY A 253 11.28 -10.26 14.84
CA GLY A 253 10.59 -11.42 14.25
C GLY A 253 9.11 -11.22 14.01
N ILE A 254 8.56 -10.05 14.26
CA ILE A 254 7.19 -9.68 13.87
C ILE A 254 7.27 -8.74 12.66
N TYR A 255 6.46 -9.03 11.65
CA TYR A 255 6.18 -8.15 10.53
C TYR A 255 4.75 -7.64 10.67
N TRP A 256 4.61 -6.33 10.75
CA TRP A 256 3.31 -5.68 10.84
C TRP A 256 2.80 -5.38 9.44
N VAL A 257 1.59 -5.84 9.17
CA VAL A 257 0.91 -5.68 7.87
C VAL A 257 -0.33 -4.81 8.09
N ALA A 258 -0.40 -3.70 7.42
CA ALA A 258 -1.63 -2.94 7.30
C ALA A 258 -2.58 -3.64 6.31
N LEU A 259 -3.85 -3.66 6.61
CA LEU A 259 -4.88 -4.02 5.65
C LEU A 259 -5.75 -2.77 5.41
N PHE A 260 -5.67 -2.23 4.19
CA PHE A 260 -6.37 -1.01 3.78
C PHE A 260 -7.88 -1.06 4.13
N THR A 261 -8.52 -2.18 3.85
CA THR A 261 -9.90 -2.50 4.25
C THR A 261 -10.11 -4.01 4.19
N VAL A 262 -11.25 -4.50 4.65
CA VAL A 262 -11.69 -5.88 4.43
C VAL A 262 -11.98 -6.16 2.96
N ARG A 263 -12.09 -7.44 2.59
CA ARG A 263 -12.46 -7.87 1.24
C ARG A 263 -13.75 -7.21 0.78
N ASN A 264 -13.81 -6.85 -0.50
CA ASN A 264 -14.97 -6.21 -1.09
C ASN A 264 -15.79 -7.22 -1.91
N ASP A 265 -17.03 -7.45 -1.47
CA ASP A 265 -17.93 -8.42 -2.09
C ASP A 265 -18.16 -8.17 -3.59
N PHE A 266 -18.22 -6.90 -4.02
CA PHE A 266 -18.42 -6.59 -5.44
C PHE A 266 -17.19 -7.01 -6.26
N ILE A 267 -15.98 -6.70 -5.81
CA ILE A 267 -14.74 -7.09 -6.50
C ILE A 267 -14.64 -8.61 -6.60
N ASP A 268 -14.86 -9.32 -5.49
CA ASP A 268 -14.78 -10.77 -5.43
C ASP A 268 -15.83 -11.46 -6.30
N GLN A 269 -17.10 -11.04 -6.24
CA GLN A 269 -18.20 -11.65 -7.00
C GLN A 269 -18.19 -11.29 -8.49
N THR A 270 -17.43 -10.28 -8.89
CA THR A 270 -17.28 -9.86 -10.29
C THR A 270 -15.90 -10.15 -10.87
N ALA A 271 -15.06 -10.86 -10.15
CA ALA A 271 -13.71 -11.24 -10.56
C ALA A 271 -13.69 -11.95 -11.93
N ASP A 272 -14.60 -12.90 -12.14
CA ASP A 272 -14.81 -13.63 -13.39
C ASP A 272 -15.71 -12.89 -14.42
N LYS A 273 -16.15 -11.64 -14.11
CA LYS A 273 -17.13 -10.88 -14.91
C LYS A 273 -16.62 -9.50 -15.34
N PRO A 274 -15.62 -9.43 -16.25
CA PRO A 274 -15.00 -8.16 -16.69
C PRO A 274 -16.02 -7.11 -17.16
N PHE A 275 -17.09 -7.54 -17.84
CA PHE A 275 -18.13 -6.63 -18.32
C PHE A 275 -18.88 -5.90 -17.18
N ILE A 276 -19.11 -6.59 -16.04
CA ILE A 276 -19.79 -5.98 -14.89
C ILE A 276 -18.90 -4.90 -14.26
N ARG A 277 -17.59 -5.12 -14.18
CA ARG A 277 -16.63 -4.12 -13.72
C ARG A 277 -16.58 -2.89 -14.62
N LYS A 278 -16.61 -3.07 -15.96
CA LYS A 278 -16.77 -1.94 -16.91
C LYS A 278 -18.08 -1.18 -16.69
N LEU A 279 -19.16 -1.90 -16.41
CA LEU A 279 -20.48 -1.30 -16.16
C LEU A 279 -20.42 -0.44 -14.88
N ALA A 280 -19.81 -0.96 -13.82
CA ALA A 280 -19.69 -0.25 -12.54
C ALA A 280 -18.93 1.09 -12.69
N LEU A 281 -17.86 1.13 -13.49
CA LEU A 281 -17.11 2.38 -13.74
C LEU A 281 -17.89 3.45 -14.51
N ARG A 282 -18.98 3.07 -15.18
CA ARG A 282 -19.89 4.03 -15.86
C ARG A 282 -20.92 4.63 -14.90
N LEU A 283 -21.05 4.07 -13.71
CA LEU A 283 -21.91 4.64 -12.68
C LEU A 283 -21.26 5.92 -12.09
N PRO A 284 -22.07 6.85 -11.61
CA PRO A 284 -21.57 7.94 -10.78
C PRO A 284 -20.77 7.39 -9.59
N GLU A 285 -19.73 8.08 -9.17
CA GLU A 285 -18.79 7.62 -8.15
C GLU A 285 -19.48 7.16 -6.85
N PHE A 286 -20.51 7.87 -6.40
CA PHE A 286 -21.27 7.52 -5.19
C PHE A 286 -22.06 6.20 -5.28
N LEU A 287 -22.19 5.62 -6.47
CA LEU A 287 -22.81 4.29 -6.72
C LEU A 287 -21.76 3.21 -7.01
N GLN A 288 -20.49 3.58 -7.10
CA GLN A 288 -19.42 2.61 -7.29
C GLN A 288 -19.06 1.96 -5.94
N PRO A 289 -18.47 0.76 -5.95
CA PRO A 289 -17.99 0.11 -4.74
C PRO A 289 -17.05 1.03 -3.98
N GLN A 290 -17.26 1.14 -2.68
CA GLN A 290 -16.40 1.92 -1.79
C GLN A 290 -15.77 0.98 -0.76
N PRO A 291 -14.54 1.30 -0.26
CA PRO A 291 -13.97 0.57 0.86
C PRO A 291 -14.83 0.73 2.11
N GLU A 292 -14.90 -0.34 2.92
CA GLU A 292 -15.58 -0.28 4.21
C GLU A 292 -14.71 0.47 5.24
N PRO A 293 -15.30 1.28 6.13
CA PRO A 293 -14.55 1.89 7.23
C PRO A 293 -14.19 0.80 8.26
N TYR A 294 -13.01 0.21 8.11
CA TYR A 294 -12.54 -0.91 8.92
C TYR A 294 -11.05 -0.77 9.21
N ALA A 295 -10.70 -0.53 10.47
CA ALA A 295 -9.32 -0.54 10.93
C ALA A 295 -8.84 -1.98 11.07
N PHE A 296 -7.75 -2.34 10.36
CA PHE A 296 -7.26 -3.70 10.37
C PHE A 296 -5.73 -3.76 10.24
N ALA A 297 -5.07 -4.46 11.15
CA ALA A 297 -3.65 -4.74 11.09
C ALA A 297 -3.36 -6.17 11.58
N LEU A 298 -2.35 -6.80 11.00
CA LEU A 298 -1.87 -8.12 11.38
C LEU A 298 -0.39 -8.04 11.78
N GLY A 299 -0.01 -8.76 12.84
CA GLY A 299 1.38 -9.11 13.12
C GLY A 299 1.62 -10.55 12.66
N ILE A 300 2.59 -10.77 11.78
CA ILE A 300 2.92 -12.10 11.27
C ILE A 300 4.38 -12.45 11.54
N ASP A 301 4.71 -13.74 11.53
CA ASP A 301 6.09 -14.19 11.52
C ASP A 301 6.64 -14.29 10.07
N LYS A 302 7.92 -14.59 9.94
CA LYS A 302 8.60 -14.77 8.65
C LYS A 302 8.05 -15.91 7.77
N ASN A 303 7.19 -16.77 8.29
CA ASN A 303 6.57 -17.91 7.58
C ASN A 303 5.10 -17.61 7.25
N GLY A 304 4.60 -16.42 7.61
CA GLY A 304 3.21 -16.04 7.38
C GLY A 304 2.24 -16.49 8.47
N ASN A 305 2.72 -17.04 9.61
CA ASN A 305 1.81 -17.33 10.71
C ASN A 305 1.32 -16.04 11.38
N VAL A 306 0.01 -15.89 11.53
CA VAL A 306 -0.58 -14.74 12.21
C VAL A 306 -0.35 -14.86 13.72
N LEU A 307 0.39 -13.92 14.28
CA LEU A 307 0.71 -13.81 15.70
C LEU A 307 -0.24 -12.84 16.41
N HIS A 308 -0.58 -11.72 15.75
CA HIS A 308 -1.47 -10.70 16.26
C HIS A 308 -2.50 -10.32 15.22
N ASN A 309 -3.72 -10.08 15.69
CA ASN A 309 -4.86 -9.69 14.88
C ASN A 309 -5.54 -8.50 15.56
N LEU A 310 -5.39 -7.32 14.99
CA LEU A 310 -5.84 -6.06 15.53
C LEU A 310 -6.93 -5.48 14.64
N GLN A 311 -8.15 -5.27 15.18
CA GLN A 311 -9.28 -4.84 14.39
C GLN A 311 -10.15 -3.82 15.12
N TYR A 312 -10.90 -3.04 14.35
CA TYR A 312 -12.07 -2.30 14.78
C TYR A 312 -12.95 -1.97 13.56
N GLY A 313 -14.13 -2.59 13.49
CA GLY A 313 -15.06 -2.44 12.36
C GLY A 313 -16.27 -1.60 12.72
N ALA A 314 -16.11 -0.30 12.86
CA ALA A 314 -17.20 0.64 13.12
C ALA A 314 -17.03 1.91 12.28
N ASN A 315 -18.11 2.71 12.14
CA ASN A 315 -18.09 3.92 11.32
C ASN A 315 -17.13 5.02 11.82
N ASP A 316 -16.68 4.94 13.05
CA ASP A 316 -15.70 5.84 13.69
C ASP A 316 -14.30 5.22 13.76
N ALA A 317 -14.06 4.12 13.04
CA ALA A 317 -12.75 3.49 12.98
C ALA A 317 -11.71 4.42 12.35
N TYR A 318 -10.49 4.39 12.88
CA TYR A 318 -9.32 4.98 12.22
C TYR A 318 -9.01 4.16 10.96
N SER A 319 -9.54 4.57 9.83
CA SER A 319 -9.43 3.82 8.56
C SER A 319 -9.49 4.75 7.34
N PRO A 320 -8.93 4.32 6.20
CA PRO A 320 -8.15 3.09 6.02
C PRO A 320 -6.82 3.15 6.78
N ILE A 321 -6.32 1.99 7.24
CA ILE A 321 -4.93 1.89 7.73
C ILE A 321 -4.05 1.50 6.56
N THR A 322 -3.02 2.31 6.28
CA THR A 322 -2.08 2.09 5.18
C THR A 322 -0.73 1.60 5.66
N SER A 323 -0.28 2.03 6.81
CA SER A 323 0.97 1.55 7.40
C SER A 323 0.84 1.24 8.89
N VAL A 324 1.68 0.33 9.38
CA VAL A 324 1.83 0.00 10.81
C VAL A 324 3.30 -0.19 11.10
N LYS A 325 3.87 0.63 11.96
CA LYS A 325 5.27 0.52 12.39
C LYS A 325 5.37 0.42 13.90
N GLN A 326 6.21 -0.48 14.39
CA GLN A 326 6.45 -0.65 15.83
C GLN A 326 7.74 0.05 16.26
N TYR A 327 7.63 0.97 17.21
CA TYR A 327 8.78 1.57 17.90
C TYR A 327 8.61 1.41 19.40
N GLY A 328 9.56 0.68 20.01
CA GLY A 328 9.45 0.32 21.42
C GLY A 328 8.25 -0.59 21.68
N ASP A 329 7.37 -0.15 22.56
CA ASP A 329 6.12 -0.82 22.95
C ASP A 329 4.88 -0.16 22.34
N GLU A 330 5.07 0.69 21.31
CA GLU A 330 4.00 1.39 20.63
C GLU A 330 3.90 1.04 19.15
N LEU A 331 2.68 0.98 18.61
CA LEU A 331 2.36 0.90 17.19
C LEU A 331 1.93 2.28 16.69
N TYR A 332 2.47 2.66 15.54
CA TYR A 332 2.16 3.88 14.82
C TYR A 332 1.46 3.53 13.51
N PHE A 333 0.41 4.27 13.17
CA PHE A 333 -0.45 3.97 12.04
C PHE A 333 -0.53 5.15 11.10
N GLY A 334 -0.31 4.87 9.82
CA GLY A 334 -0.64 5.76 8.73
C GLY A 334 -2.05 5.53 8.19
N SER A 335 -2.53 6.49 7.42
CA SER A 335 -3.83 6.44 6.76
C SER A 335 -3.83 7.27 5.49
N LEU A 336 -4.49 6.78 4.44
CA LEU A 336 -4.58 7.48 3.17
C LEU A 336 -5.49 8.72 3.23
N THR A 337 -6.51 8.72 4.08
CA THR A 337 -7.56 9.76 4.08
C THR A 337 -7.79 10.43 5.43
N HIS A 338 -7.27 9.86 6.52
CA HIS A 338 -7.42 10.47 7.84
C HIS A 338 -6.61 11.77 7.94
N LYS A 339 -7.01 12.68 8.81
CA LYS A 339 -6.30 13.96 8.98
C LYS A 339 -5.03 13.86 9.80
N GLY A 340 -4.95 12.86 10.68
CA GLY A 340 -3.81 12.64 11.56
C GLY A 340 -3.34 11.19 11.55
N TRP A 341 -2.16 10.95 12.07
CA TRP A 341 -1.62 9.61 12.29
C TRP A 341 -2.08 9.02 13.64
N GLY A 342 -2.15 7.70 13.69
CA GLY A 342 -2.65 6.98 14.84
C GLY A 342 -1.55 6.34 15.69
N LYS A 343 -1.83 6.14 16.99
CA LYS A 343 -0.93 5.44 17.91
C LYS A 343 -1.72 4.60 18.90
N ILE A 344 -1.20 3.41 19.23
CA ILE A 344 -1.69 2.57 20.32
C ILE A 344 -0.55 1.72 20.88
N LYS A 345 -0.68 1.25 22.11
CA LYS A 345 0.27 0.29 22.70
C LYS A 345 0.30 -1.00 21.88
N ALA A 346 1.49 -1.55 21.61
CA ALA A 346 1.62 -2.84 20.96
C ALA A 346 1.07 -3.98 21.86
N PRO A 347 0.48 -5.03 21.28
CA PRO A 347 0.08 -6.22 22.04
C PRO A 347 1.30 -6.91 22.66
N GLU A 348 1.06 -7.59 23.81
CA GLU A 348 2.09 -8.40 24.50
C GLU A 348 2.43 -9.67 23.74
#